data_705778ffdcd56120d9506c0375c117ba
#
_entry.id   705778ffdcd56120d9506c0375c117ba
#
_cell.length_a   1.000
_cell.length_b   1.000
_cell.length_c   1.000
_cell.angle_alpha   90.00
_cell.angle_beta   90.00
_cell.angle_gamma   90.00
#
_symmetry.space_group_name_H-M   'P 1'
#
loop_
_entity.id
_entity.type
_entity.pdbx_description
1 polymer ?
#
loop_
_entity_poly.entity_id
_entity_poly.type
_entity_poly.pdbx_seq_one_letter_code
_entity_poly.pdbx_strand_id
1 'polypeptide(L)'
;MLQYSLMSVEGPKHKVVVWPSAIALFLIVGIWPLRTRCLSLLAASAPAGTHGPYTTNFCRAENPISEGGRWLNGQTDGLDWTDVRTTPGFAFGTEIGGNRPDPQRYDDSTALLKGHWGPNQTVQATVRSVNPSQDGKVWEEVELRLRSSMSPHNCTGYEVMFRCSKIPKAYCNIARWEGPLGKFTMLKQTEGWEYGVKDGDVVKASMIGKTLSVYINGVQIIQLSDDRFASGNPGMGYYLAGATGVIGDFGFSSFTATDR
;
A
#
# COMPACT_ATOMS: atom_id res chain seq x y z
N MET A 1 31.82 50.35 50.47
CA MET A 1 32.76 51.26 49.80
C MET A 1 33.82 50.45 49.09
N LEU A 2 33.71 50.30 47.81
CA LEU A 2 34.76 49.76 46.95
C LEU A 2 34.56 50.36 45.56
N GLN A 3 35.56 51.09 45.12
CA GLN A 3 35.61 51.86 43.90
C GLN A 3 35.76 50.99 42.67
N TYR A 4 35.03 51.34 41.63
CA TYR A 4 35.22 50.77 40.28
C TYR A 4 36.24 51.64 39.52
N SER A 5 37.33 51.03 39.08
CA SER A 5 38.31 51.61 38.14
C SER A 5 37.90 51.21 36.70
N LEU A 6 37.67 52.22 35.87
CA LEU A 6 37.45 52.08 34.44
C LEU A 6 38.81 51.98 33.73
N MET A 7 39.09 50.85 33.06
CA MET A 7 40.15 50.74 32.08
C MET A 7 39.57 50.87 30.70
N SER A 8 39.97 51.89 29.96
CA SER A 8 39.72 52.07 28.53
C SER A 8 40.70 51.21 27.73
N VAL A 9 40.20 50.40 26.83
CA VAL A 9 41.00 49.64 25.86
C VAL A 9 40.76 50.25 24.49
N GLU A 10 41.78 50.84 23.89
CA GLU A 10 41.75 51.28 22.50
C GLU A 10 41.82 50.05 21.57
N GLY A 11 40.86 49.91 20.62
CA GLY A 11 40.85 48.87 19.61
C GLY A 11 41.63 49.28 18.34
N PRO A 12 42.24 48.33 17.61
CA PRO A 12 43.09 48.60 16.48
C PRO A 12 42.30 49.01 15.24
N LYS A 13 42.87 49.96 14.48
CA LYS A 13 42.38 50.51 13.20
C LYS A 13 42.45 49.45 12.11
N HIS A 14 41.32 49.02 11.60
CA HIS A 14 41.22 48.13 10.43
C HIS A 14 41.39 48.95 9.13
N LYS A 15 42.38 48.55 8.31
CA LYS A 15 42.55 49.00 6.95
C LYS A 15 41.50 48.36 6.06
N VAL A 16 40.71 49.17 5.39
CA VAL A 16 39.75 48.69 4.34
C VAL A 16 40.56 48.32 3.09
N VAL A 17 40.59 47.06 2.77
CA VAL A 17 41.08 46.54 1.48
C VAL A 17 39.90 46.42 0.55
N VAL A 18 39.85 47.25 -0.48
CA VAL A 18 38.82 47.15 -1.53
C VAL A 18 39.28 46.11 -2.54
N TRP A 19 38.52 45.05 -2.68
CA TRP A 19 38.68 44.03 -3.72
C TRP A 19 37.78 44.36 -4.92
N PRO A 20 38.21 44.18 -6.17
CA PRO A 20 37.37 44.42 -7.32
C PRO A 20 36.29 43.38 -7.46
N SER A 21 35.09 43.81 -7.83
CA SER A 21 33.90 43.05 -8.04
C SER A 21 34.07 41.98 -9.15
N ALA A 22 34.14 40.71 -8.74
CA ALA A 22 33.94 39.60 -9.64
C ALA A 22 32.44 39.38 -9.80
N ILE A 23 31.90 39.60 -10.99
CA ILE A 23 30.53 39.29 -11.35
C ILE A 23 30.40 37.75 -11.38
N ALA A 24 29.87 37.16 -10.34
CA ALA A 24 29.51 35.76 -10.32
C ALA A 24 28.19 35.57 -11.10
N LEU A 25 28.29 35.00 -12.29
CA LEU A 25 27.15 34.58 -13.09
C LEU A 25 26.55 33.35 -12.41
N PHE A 26 25.49 33.54 -11.64
CA PHE A 26 24.69 32.41 -11.11
C PHE A 26 23.90 31.77 -12.23
N LEU A 27 24.43 30.66 -12.77
CA LEU A 27 23.63 29.71 -13.55
C LEU A 27 22.61 29.10 -12.57
N ILE A 28 21.36 29.59 -12.61
CA ILE A 28 20.25 28.94 -11.99
C ILE A 28 19.98 27.65 -12.78
N VAL A 29 20.59 26.57 -12.37
CA VAL A 29 20.17 25.24 -12.79
C VAL A 29 18.80 25.00 -12.12
N GLY A 30 17.74 25.28 -12.86
CA GLY A 30 16.39 24.97 -12.44
C GLY A 30 16.28 23.46 -12.25
N ILE A 31 16.24 23.03 -10.99
CA ILE A 31 15.83 21.68 -10.63
C ILE A 31 14.33 21.60 -10.93
N TRP A 32 14.01 21.21 -12.17
CA TRP A 32 12.66 20.80 -12.47
C TRP A 32 12.38 19.52 -11.70
N PRO A 33 11.29 19.46 -10.90
CA PRO A 33 10.89 18.21 -10.29
C PRO A 33 10.69 17.21 -11.43
N LEU A 34 11.36 16.08 -11.36
CA LEU A 34 11.08 14.92 -12.20
C LEU A 34 9.58 14.60 -12.05
N ARG A 35 8.79 15.15 -12.98
CA ARG A 35 7.40 14.70 -13.14
C ARG A 35 7.48 13.23 -13.50
N THR A 36 7.17 12.37 -12.55
CA THR A 36 6.95 10.94 -12.79
C THR A 36 5.96 10.86 -13.94
N ARG A 37 6.45 10.51 -15.14
CA ARG A 37 5.58 10.36 -16.30
C ARG A 37 4.67 9.19 -15.99
N CYS A 38 3.39 9.49 -15.86
CA CYS A 38 2.33 8.49 -15.80
C CYS A 38 2.29 7.78 -17.14
N LEU A 39 2.96 6.63 -17.23
CA LEU A 39 2.89 5.75 -18.39
C LEU A 39 1.60 4.95 -18.28
N SER A 40 0.50 5.51 -18.77
CA SER A 40 -0.66 4.70 -19.12
C SER A 40 -0.27 3.92 -20.38
N LEU A 41 0.26 2.72 -20.20
CA LEU A 41 0.35 1.74 -21.28
C LEU A 41 -1.10 1.38 -21.67
N LEU A 42 -1.60 2.00 -22.73
CA LEU A 42 -2.75 1.50 -23.46
C LEU A 42 -2.35 0.12 -23.98
N ALA A 43 -2.66 -0.92 -23.21
CA ALA A 43 -2.51 -2.28 -23.68
C ALA A 43 -3.43 -2.43 -24.90
N ALA A 44 -2.84 -2.74 -26.05
CA ALA A 44 -3.59 -3.20 -27.20
C ALA A 44 -4.48 -4.37 -26.78
N SER A 45 -5.70 -4.43 -27.29
CA SER A 45 -6.67 -5.49 -27.01
C SER A 45 -6.03 -6.85 -27.26
N ALA A 46 -5.71 -7.56 -26.18
CA ALA A 46 -5.27 -8.94 -26.25
C ALA A 46 -6.45 -9.85 -26.69
N PRO A 47 -6.18 -10.94 -27.40
CA PRO A 47 -7.22 -11.89 -27.77
C PRO A 47 -7.91 -12.47 -26.52
N ALA A 48 -9.21 -12.76 -26.64
CA ALA A 48 -10.02 -13.30 -25.57
C ALA A 48 -9.38 -14.55 -24.96
N GLY A 49 -8.93 -14.45 -23.69
CA GLY A 49 -8.41 -15.59 -22.93
C GLY A 49 -7.11 -15.37 -22.15
N THR A 50 -6.35 -14.29 -22.41
CA THR A 50 -5.18 -13.95 -21.60
C THR A 50 -5.17 -12.45 -21.38
N HIS A 51 -5.36 -12.02 -20.12
CA HIS A 51 -5.03 -10.66 -19.76
C HIS A 51 -3.50 -10.54 -19.74
N GLY A 52 -2.97 -9.62 -20.54
CA GLY A 52 -1.58 -9.16 -20.34
C GLY A 52 -1.42 -8.59 -18.93
N PRO A 53 -0.18 -8.38 -18.47
CA PRO A 53 0.06 -7.86 -17.13
C PRO A 53 -0.68 -6.54 -16.94
N TYR A 54 -1.45 -6.43 -15.86
CA TYR A 54 -2.02 -5.17 -15.41
C TYR A 54 -1.02 -4.49 -14.46
N THR A 55 -0.71 -3.24 -14.70
CA THR A 55 0.20 -2.46 -13.83
C THR A 55 -0.33 -1.05 -13.69
N THR A 56 -0.31 -0.54 -12.47
CA THR A 56 -0.67 0.84 -12.14
C THR A 56 0.25 1.42 -11.06
N ASN A 57 0.42 2.73 -11.10
CA ASN A 57 1.00 3.56 -10.06
C ASN A 57 0.01 4.63 -9.58
N PHE A 58 -1.28 4.40 -9.80
CA PHE A 58 -2.37 5.23 -9.30
C PHE A 58 -2.26 6.70 -9.68
N CYS A 59 -2.30 6.99 -10.98
CA CYS A 59 -2.05 8.34 -11.49
C CYS A 59 -3.15 9.37 -11.22
N ARG A 60 -4.33 8.95 -10.83
CA ARG A 60 -5.51 9.80 -10.66
C ARG A 60 -6.05 9.74 -9.25
N ALA A 61 -6.71 10.82 -8.83
CA ALA A 61 -7.56 10.80 -7.64
C ALA A 61 -8.93 10.24 -8.03
N GLU A 62 -9.30 9.12 -7.46
CA GLU A 62 -10.59 8.44 -7.68
C GLU A 62 -11.15 7.93 -6.34
N ASN A 63 -12.46 8.01 -6.15
CA ASN A 63 -13.16 7.45 -5.00
C ASN A 63 -14.58 7.02 -5.43
N PRO A 64 -14.83 5.71 -5.58
CA PRO A 64 -13.88 4.60 -5.51
C PRO A 64 -12.90 4.55 -6.69
N ILE A 65 -11.87 3.71 -6.57
CA ILE A 65 -10.93 3.44 -7.67
C ILE A 65 -11.68 2.86 -8.88
N SER A 66 -11.35 3.39 -10.05
CA SER A 66 -11.99 2.97 -11.31
C SER A 66 -10.98 2.62 -12.39
N GLU A 67 -9.99 3.51 -12.63
CA GLU A 67 -9.01 3.42 -13.72
C GLU A 67 -9.66 3.03 -15.07
N GLY A 68 -10.76 3.72 -15.38
CA GLY A 68 -11.54 3.46 -16.60
C GLY A 68 -12.47 2.26 -16.50
N GLY A 69 -12.98 1.95 -15.31
CA GLY A 69 -13.96 0.89 -15.07
C GLY A 69 -13.36 -0.49 -14.90
N ARG A 70 -12.05 -0.59 -14.60
CA ARG A 70 -11.32 -1.86 -14.47
C ARG A 70 -11.46 -2.52 -13.11
N TRP A 71 -12.02 -1.83 -12.12
CA TRP A 71 -12.13 -2.32 -10.75
C TRP A 71 -13.58 -2.59 -10.34
N LEU A 72 -13.80 -3.67 -9.61
CA LEU A 72 -14.94 -3.87 -8.71
C LEU A 72 -14.57 -3.32 -7.34
N ASN A 73 -15.52 -2.74 -6.63
CA ASN A 73 -15.27 -2.08 -5.35
C ASN A 73 -16.15 -2.62 -4.24
N GLY A 74 -15.61 -2.62 -3.03
CA GLY A 74 -16.20 -3.26 -1.88
C GLY A 74 -17.61 -2.80 -1.57
N GLN A 75 -17.83 -1.49 -1.44
CA GLN A 75 -19.16 -0.95 -1.11
C GLN A 75 -20.07 -0.85 -2.34
N THR A 76 -19.50 -0.52 -3.50
CA THR A 76 -20.29 -0.34 -4.72
C THR A 76 -20.81 -1.66 -5.28
N ASP A 77 -19.99 -2.70 -5.28
CA ASP A 77 -20.32 -4.00 -5.90
C ASP A 77 -20.57 -5.09 -4.83
N GLY A 78 -19.86 -5.04 -3.70
CA GLY A 78 -19.94 -6.03 -2.61
C GLY A 78 -20.97 -5.70 -1.54
N LEU A 79 -21.28 -4.42 -1.35
CA LEU A 79 -22.19 -3.78 -0.40
C LEU A 79 -21.74 -3.81 1.07
N ASP A 80 -21.06 -4.85 1.52
CA ASP A 80 -20.70 -5.04 2.92
C ASP A 80 -19.25 -4.62 3.24
N TRP A 81 -18.39 -4.52 2.22
CA TRP A 81 -17.00 -4.06 2.34
C TRP A 81 -16.89 -2.57 2.04
N THR A 82 -15.81 -1.94 2.44
CA THR A 82 -15.56 -0.55 2.06
C THR A 82 -14.79 -0.46 0.74
N ASP A 83 -14.80 0.72 0.12
CA ASP A 83 -14.15 0.95 -1.17
C ASP A 83 -12.65 1.26 -1.02
N VAL A 84 -11.90 1.04 -2.08
CA VAL A 84 -10.55 1.57 -2.26
C VAL A 84 -10.62 2.91 -2.97
N ARG A 85 -9.80 3.87 -2.55
CA ARG A 85 -9.63 5.16 -3.19
C ARG A 85 -8.18 5.43 -3.57
N THR A 86 -7.96 6.37 -4.48
CA THR A 86 -6.63 6.75 -4.93
C THR A 86 -6.41 8.26 -4.87
N THR A 87 -5.15 8.64 -4.69
CA THR A 87 -4.58 9.94 -5.04
C THR A 87 -3.37 9.71 -5.94
N PRO A 88 -2.86 10.72 -6.66
CA PRO A 88 -1.70 10.51 -7.52
C PRO A 88 -0.53 9.84 -6.79
N GLY A 89 -0.16 8.61 -7.24
CA GLY A 89 0.91 7.80 -6.66
C GLY A 89 0.53 7.00 -5.42
N PHE A 90 -0.77 6.88 -5.08
CA PHE A 90 -1.16 6.19 -3.86
C PHE A 90 -2.58 5.64 -3.90
N ALA A 91 -2.75 4.37 -3.52
CA ALA A 91 -4.03 3.72 -3.26
C ALA A 91 -4.14 3.32 -1.79
N PHE A 92 -5.31 3.53 -1.19
CA PHE A 92 -5.58 3.26 0.21
C PHE A 92 -7.08 3.07 0.45
N GLY A 93 -7.44 2.63 1.65
CA GLY A 93 -8.83 2.35 2.00
C GLY A 93 -9.69 3.59 2.22
N THR A 94 -11.00 3.36 2.36
CA THR A 94 -11.98 4.37 2.80
C THR A 94 -12.53 4.06 4.18
N GLU A 95 -12.04 3.02 4.80
CA GLU A 95 -12.40 2.59 6.13
C GLU A 95 -12.18 3.71 7.16
N ILE A 96 -13.15 3.91 8.03
CA ILE A 96 -13.03 4.90 9.11
C ILE A 96 -12.43 4.19 10.32
N GLY A 97 -11.18 4.47 10.62
CA GLY A 97 -10.53 4.06 11.87
C GLY A 97 -11.22 4.67 13.09
N GLY A 98 -10.79 4.27 14.27
CA GLY A 98 -11.28 4.83 15.53
C GLY A 98 -11.96 3.80 16.42
N ASN A 99 -12.56 4.29 17.50
CA ASN A 99 -13.35 3.48 18.43
C ASN A 99 -14.66 3.05 17.75
N ARG A 100 -14.61 2.04 16.93
CA ARG A 100 -15.82 1.44 16.36
C ARG A 100 -16.55 0.64 17.46
N PRO A 101 -17.87 0.66 17.46
CA PRO A 101 -18.67 -0.17 18.40
C PRO A 101 -18.39 -1.67 18.24
N ASP A 102 -18.01 -2.09 17.04
CA ASP A 102 -17.63 -3.46 16.72
C ASP A 102 -16.18 -3.49 16.19
N PRO A 103 -15.19 -3.89 17.03
CA PRO A 103 -13.80 -4.05 16.59
C PRO A 103 -13.58 -5.25 15.65
N GLN A 104 -14.58 -6.10 15.45
CA GLN A 104 -14.53 -7.26 14.56
C GLN A 104 -15.28 -7.04 13.25
N ARG A 105 -15.45 -5.79 12.82
CA ARG A 105 -15.94 -5.52 11.48
C ARG A 105 -14.85 -5.89 10.48
N TYR A 106 -15.12 -6.89 9.71
CA TYR A 106 -14.27 -7.40 8.63
C TYR A 106 -14.63 -6.73 7.30
N ASP A 107 -14.98 -5.44 7.34
CA ASP A 107 -15.42 -4.62 6.20
C ASP A 107 -14.25 -3.95 5.47
N ASP A 108 -13.16 -4.69 5.33
CA ASP A 108 -11.93 -4.24 4.71
C ASP A 108 -12.18 -3.52 3.39
N SER A 109 -11.41 -2.46 3.15
CA SER A 109 -11.49 -1.77 1.86
C SER A 109 -10.98 -2.70 0.76
N THR A 110 -11.84 -3.15 -0.13
CA THR A 110 -11.52 -4.17 -1.12
C THR A 110 -11.76 -3.70 -2.54
N ALA A 111 -10.80 -3.96 -3.44
CA ALA A 111 -10.97 -3.76 -4.88
C ALA A 111 -10.41 -4.96 -5.66
N LEU A 112 -11.20 -5.48 -6.62
CA LEU A 112 -10.81 -6.59 -7.47
C LEU A 112 -10.76 -6.14 -8.93
N LEU A 113 -9.76 -6.59 -9.69
CA LEU A 113 -9.71 -6.34 -11.13
C LEU A 113 -10.84 -7.08 -11.85
N LYS A 114 -11.52 -6.39 -12.75
CA LYS A 114 -12.55 -6.99 -13.63
C LYS A 114 -11.92 -7.84 -14.72
N GLY A 115 -12.75 -8.68 -15.33
CA GLY A 115 -12.39 -9.52 -16.48
C GLY A 115 -12.17 -10.99 -16.12
N HIS A 116 -11.64 -11.73 -17.08
CA HIS A 116 -11.34 -13.17 -16.91
C HIS A 116 -9.84 -13.33 -16.67
N TRP A 117 -9.49 -13.77 -15.48
CA TRP A 117 -8.12 -14.04 -15.07
C TRP A 117 -7.86 -15.54 -15.04
N GLY A 118 -6.70 -15.95 -15.54
CA GLY A 118 -6.25 -17.35 -15.48
C GLY A 118 -6.06 -17.83 -14.03
N PRO A 119 -6.06 -19.16 -13.83
CA PRO A 119 -5.99 -19.73 -12.48
C PRO A 119 -4.63 -19.53 -11.79
N ASN A 120 -3.55 -19.37 -12.55
CA ASN A 120 -2.22 -19.14 -12.00
C ASN A 120 -1.95 -17.65 -11.94
N GLN A 121 -2.16 -17.06 -10.78
CA GLN A 121 -2.09 -15.62 -10.57
C GLN A 121 -0.89 -15.21 -9.74
N THR A 122 -0.33 -14.04 -10.05
CA THR A 122 0.67 -13.38 -9.23
C THR A 122 0.29 -11.91 -9.08
N VAL A 123 0.28 -11.45 -7.84
CA VAL A 123 0.03 -10.05 -7.48
C VAL A 123 1.26 -9.52 -6.74
N GLN A 124 1.68 -8.33 -7.09
CA GLN A 124 2.79 -7.62 -6.45
C GLN A 124 2.43 -6.15 -6.25
N ALA A 125 2.84 -5.59 -5.12
CA ALA A 125 2.60 -4.19 -4.82
C ALA A 125 3.78 -3.61 -4.04
N THR A 126 3.99 -2.28 -4.15
CA THR A 126 4.95 -1.55 -3.32
C THR A 126 4.19 -0.87 -2.19
N VAL A 127 4.58 -1.18 -0.97
CA VAL A 127 3.98 -0.61 0.24
C VAL A 127 4.35 0.86 0.37
N ARG A 128 3.39 1.68 0.72
CA ARG A 128 3.59 3.01 1.27
C ARG A 128 3.06 3.01 2.69
N SER A 129 3.91 3.39 3.64
CA SER A 129 3.55 3.47 5.05
C SER A 129 4.26 4.66 5.70
N VAL A 130 3.50 5.63 6.15
CA VAL A 130 3.95 6.80 6.90
C VAL A 130 3.35 6.72 8.30
N ASN A 131 4.10 7.10 9.33
CA ASN A 131 3.66 7.08 10.73
C ASN A 131 3.12 5.71 11.22
N PRO A 132 3.79 4.57 10.92
CA PRO A 132 3.29 3.27 11.34
C PRO A 132 3.19 3.16 12.86
N SER A 133 2.10 2.59 13.36
CA SER A 133 1.91 2.38 14.80
C SER A 133 2.95 1.43 15.37
N GLN A 134 3.57 1.84 16.48
CA GLN A 134 4.61 1.07 17.17
C GLN A 134 4.11 0.42 18.47
N ASP A 135 2.91 0.74 18.94
CA ASP A 135 2.40 0.30 20.24
C ASP A 135 1.63 -1.03 20.19
N GLY A 136 1.46 -1.59 19.01
CA GLY A 136 0.74 -2.85 18.80
C GLY A 136 -0.77 -2.77 18.98
N LYS A 137 -1.34 -1.57 19.16
CA LYS A 137 -2.79 -1.35 19.41
C LYS A 137 -3.55 -0.86 18.19
N VAL A 138 -2.83 -0.59 17.11
CA VAL A 138 -3.41 -0.20 15.82
C VAL A 138 -3.02 -1.25 14.80
N TRP A 139 -3.98 -1.70 14.03
CA TRP A 139 -3.80 -2.63 12.93
C TRP A 139 -3.96 -1.86 11.62
N GLU A 140 -2.85 -1.61 10.96
CA GLU A 140 -2.73 -1.00 9.65
C GLU A 140 -2.27 -2.10 8.71
N GLU A 141 -3.16 -2.58 7.82
CA GLU A 141 -2.90 -3.73 6.98
C GLU A 141 -3.03 -3.36 5.51
N VAL A 142 -2.08 -3.84 4.71
CA VAL A 142 -2.19 -3.90 3.25
C VAL A 142 -2.37 -5.34 2.83
N GLU A 143 -3.20 -5.57 1.81
CA GLU A 143 -3.65 -6.89 1.44
C GLU A 143 -3.51 -7.15 -0.04
N LEU A 144 -3.11 -8.37 -0.40
CA LEU A 144 -3.17 -8.88 -1.76
C LEU A 144 -4.29 -9.92 -1.88
N ARG A 145 -5.12 -9.76 -2.90
CA ARG A 145 -6.24 -10.68 -3.19
C ARG A 145 -5.91 -11.54 -4.40
N LEU A 146 -6.22 -12.85 -4.31
CA LEU A 146 -5.99 -13.83 -5.37
C LEU A 146 -7.23 -14.71 -5.54
N ARG A 147 -7.57 -15.04 -6.80
CA ARG A 147 -8.73 -15.87 -7.13
C ARG A 147 -9.99 -15.43 -6.39
N SER A 148 -10.17 -14.13 -6.27
CA SER A 148 -11.27 -13.54 -5.52
C SER A 148 -12.46 -13.26 -6.42
N SER A 149 -13.65 -13.36 -5.87
CA SER A 149 -14.91 -13.00 -6.53
C SER A 149 -15.74 -12.16 -5.57
N MET A 150 -16.40 -11.13 -6.10
CA MET A 150 -17.23 -10.22 -5.32
C MET A 150 -18.57 -10.03 -6.00
N SER A 151 -19.63 -10.08 -5.22
CA SER A 151 -21.01 -9.75 -5.57
C SER A 151 -21.73 -9.26 -4.32
N PRO A 152 -22.95 -8.69 -4.40
CA PRO A 152 -23.68 -8.23 -3.24
C PRO A 152 -23.69 -9.26 -2.09
N HIS A 153 -23.21 -8.82 -0.91
CA HIS A 153 -23.12 -9.61 0.34
C HIS A 153 -22.27 -10.87 0.26
N ASN A 154 -21.36 -10.95 -0.72
CA ASN A 154 -20.56 -12.15 -0.93
C ASN A 154 -19.18 -11.83 -1.50
N CYS A 155 -18.12 -12.22 -0.79
CA CYS A 155 -16.75 -12.18 -1.26
C CYS A 155 -16.07 -13.52 -0.97
N THR A 156 -15.41 -14.09 -2.00
CA THR A 156 -14.66 -15.35 -1.88
C THR A 156 -13.25 -15.15 -2.40
N GLY A 157 -12.34 -16.05 -2.04
CA GLY A 157 -10.96 -16.05 -2.54
C GLY A 157 -9.92 -16.01 -1.44
N TYR A 158 -8.68 -15.77 -1.83
CA TYR A 158 -7.54 -15.72 -0.90
C TYR A 158 -7.11 -14.30 -0.64
N GLU A 159 -6.86 -14.02 0.62
CA GLU A 159 -6.36 -12.77 1.13
C GLU A 159 -5.03 -12.99 1.83
N VAL A 160 -4.04 -12.19 1.49
CA VAL A 160 -2.72 -12.16 2.13
C VAL A 160 -2.54 -10.81 2.78
N MET A 161 -2.59 -10.77 4.10
CA MET A 161 -2.54 -9.56 4.93
C MET A 161 -1.13 -9.31 5.43
N PHE A 162 -0.66 -8.07 5.33
CA PHE A 162 0.64 -7.64 5.86
C PHE A 162 0.44 -6.45 6.80
N ARG A 163 0.87 -6.58 8.05
CA ARG A 163 0.85 -5.46 8.98
C ARG A 163 1.92 -4.43 8.61
N CYS A 164 1.52 -3.15 8.47
CA CYS A 164 2.40 -2.02 8.16
C CYS A 164 3.18 -1.55 9.39
N SER A 165 3.97 -2.45 9.99
CA SER A 165 4.81 -2.15 11.15
C SER A 165 5.90 -3.20 11.31
N LYS A 166 7.07 -2.82 11.80
CA LYS A 166 8.20 -3.71 12.12
C LYS A 166 8.33 -3.87 13.63
N ILE A 167 7.32 -4.44 14.26
CA ILE A 167 7.25 -4.72 15.70
C ILE A 167 7.22 -6.23 15.96
N PRO A 168 7.47 -6.71 17.19
CA PRO A 168 7.40 -8.14 17.51
C PRO A 168 6.04 -8.78 17.22
N LYS A 169 4.96 -7.99 17.27
CA LYS A 169 3.59 -8.43 16.95
C LYS A 169 3.16 -8.13 15.51
N ALA A 170 4.11 -7.82 14.63
CA ALA A 170 3.83 -7.75 13.20
C ALA A 170 3.53 -9.14 12.63
N TYR A 171 2.86 -9.20 11.50
CA TYR A 171 2.47 -10.47 10.91
C TYR A 171 2.30 -10.37 9.39
N CYS A 172 2.34 -11.53 8.76
CA CYS A 172 1.77 -11.82 7.47
C CYS A 172 0.80 -13.00 7.64
N ASN A 173 -0.48 -12.75 7.52
CA ASN A 173 -1.50 -13.77 7.68
C ASN A 173 -2.16 -14.11 6.34
N ILE A 174 -2.76 -15.29 6.25
CA ILE A 174 -3.49 -15.72 5.06
C ILE A 174 -4.86 -16.20 5.48
N ALA A 175 -5.90 -15.58 4.91
CA ALA A 175 -7.28 -15.99 5.05
C ALA A 175 -7.86 -16.47 3.72
N ARG A 176 -8.86 -17.33 3.81
CA ARG A 176 -9.72 -17.74 2.72
C ARG A 176 -11.15 -17.29 3.03
N TRP A 177 -11.63 -16.33 2.25
CA TRP A 177 -13.00 -15.84 2.34
C TRP A 177 -13.98 -16.82 1.70
N GLU A 178 -15.12 -17.05 2.36
CA GLU A 178 -16.06 -18.12 1.99
C GLU A 178 -17.47 -17.60 1.69
N GLY A 179 -17.63 -16.29 1.50
CA GLY A 179 -18.91 -15.70 1.11
C GLY A 179 -19.28 -14.46 1.94
N PRO A 180 -20.25 -14.58 2.87
CA PRO A 180 -20.72 -13.45 3.66
C PRO A 180 -19.62 -12.77 4.48
N LEU A 181 -19.82 -11.48 4.79
CA LEU A 181 -18.91 -10.71 5.63
C LEU A 181 -18.61 -11.44 6.95
N GLY A 182 -17.35 -11.47 7.34
CA GLY A 182 -16.87 -12.17 8.53
C GLY A 182 -16.77 -13.70 8.40
N LYS A 183 -17.20 -14.28 7.27
CA LYS A 183 -17.06 -15.72 7.04
C LYS A 183 -15.78 -16.04 6.28
N PHE A 184 -14.73 -16.35 7.02
CA PHE A 184 -13.44 -16.76 6.47
C PHE A 184 -12.79 -17.85 7.33
N THR A 185 -11.81 -18.53 6.74
CA THR A 185 -10.94 -19.49 7.41
C THR A 185 -9.51 -18.95 7.39
N MET A 186 -8.89 -18.83 8.58
CA MET A 186 -7.46 -18.53 8.67
C MET A 186 -6.64 -19.75 8.25
N LEU A 187 -5.94 -19.66 7.13
CA LEU A 187 -5.10 -20.73 6.60
C LEU A 187 -3.70 -20.70 7.22
N LYS A 188 -3.20 -19.51 7.52
CA LYS A 188 -1.89 -19.31 8.15
C LYS A 188 -1.91 -18.03 8.99
N GLN A 189 -1.36 -18.15 10.18
CA GLN A 189 -1.05 -17.00 11.04
C GLN A 189 0.44 -17.03 11.38
N THR A 190 1.07 -15.86 11.37
CA THR A 190 2.46 -15.67 11.76
C THR A 190 2.56 -14.51 12.73
N GLU A 191 3.62 -14.44 13.50
CA GLU A 191 3.94 -13.30 14.35
C GLU A 191 5.47 -13.13 14.39
N GLY A 192 5.92 -11.89 14.24
CA GLY A 192 7.31 -11.53 14.26
C GLY A 192 7.60 -10.31 13.38
N TRP A 193 8.63 -9.56 13.72
CA TRP A 193 9.03 -8.36 12.98
C TRP A 193 9.39 -8.66 11.51
N GLU A 194 9.84 -9.88 11.21
CA GLU A 194 10.17 -10.34 9.85
C GLU A 194 8.96 -10.44 8.93
N TYR A 195 7.78 -10.64 9.50
CA TYR A 195 6.51 -10.76 8.75
C TYR A 195 5.81 -9.43 8.51
N GLY A 196 6.19 -8.37 9.22
CA GLY A 196 5.64 -7.04 8.98
C GLY A 196 6.29 -6.34 7.78
N VAL A 197 5.69 -5.25 7.33
CA VAL A 197 6.20 -4.44 6.23
C VAL A 197 6.38 -2.98 6.63
N LYS A 198 7.19 -2.25 5.89
CA LYS A 198 7.46 -0.82 6.03
C LYS A 198 7.38 -0.12 4.68
N ASP A 199 7.47 1.19 4.71
CA ASP A 199 7.51 2.02 3.49
C ASP A 199 8.60 1.54 2.51
N GLY A 200 8.21 1.42 1.24
CA GLY A 200 9.06 0.96 0.15
C GLY A 200 9.23 -0.55 0.02
N ASP A 201 8.76 -1.36 0.97
CA ASP A 201 8.81 -2.82 0.84
C ASP A 201 7.94 -3.29 -0.33
N VAL A 202 8.42 -4.31 -1.04
CA VAL A 202 7.68 -4.96 -2.14
C VAL A 202 7.08 -6.26 -1.62
N VAL A 203 5.75 -6.32 -1.58
CA VAL A 203 5.00 -7.53 -1.23
C VAL A 203 4.54 -8.24 -2.49
N LYS A 204 4.59 -9.58 -2.47
CA LYS A 204 4.14 -10.42 -3.58
C LYS A 204 3.45 -11.67 -3.07
N ALA A 205 2.34 -12.05 -3.69
CA ALA A 205 1.67 -13.33 -3.52
C ALA A 205 1.45 -14.00 -4.87
N SER A 206 1.64 -15.29 -4.95
CA SER A 206 1.37 -16.08 -6.16
C SER A 206 0.61 -17.35 -5.82
N MET A 207 -0.41 -17.64 -6.63
CA MET A 207 -1.19 -18.88 -6.57
C MET A 207 -0.97 -19.66 -7.85
N ILE A 208 -0.14 -20.71 -7.78
CA ILE A 208 0.22 -21.58 -8.94
C ILE A 208 -0.27 -22.99 -8.64
N GLY A 209 -1.19 -23.48 -9.47
CA GLY A 209 -1.91 -24.71 -9.15
C GLY A 209 -2.63 -24.55 -7.81
N LYS A 210 -2.30 -25.33 -6.81
CA LYS A 210 -2.81 -25.23 -5.43
C LYS A 210 -1.83 -24.61 -4.43
N THR A 211 -0.67 -24.16 -4.89
CA THR A 211 0.38 -23.63 -4.04
C THR A 211 0.29 -22.11 -3.97
N LEU A 212 0.05 -21.58 -2.77
CA LEU A 212 0.13 -20.16 -2.46
C LEU A 212 1.48 -19.86 -1.82
N SER A 213 2.24 -18.95 -2.44
CA SER A 213 3.55 -18.51 -1.97
C SER A 213 3.56 -17.01 -1.77
N VAL A 214 4.12 -16.54 -0.65
CA VAL A 214 4.16 -15.13 -0.23
C VAL A 214 5.59 -14.67 -0.04
N TYR A 215 5.86 -13.43 -0.48
CA TYR A 215 7.22 -12.87 -0.49
C TYR A 215 7.20 -11.42 0.03
N ILE A 216 8.26 -11.05 0.75
CA ILE A 216 8.61 -9.65 1.06
C ILE A 216 10.00 -9.41 0.48
N ASN A 217 10.14 -8.37 -0.36
CA ASN A 217 11.41 -7.99 -1.02
C ASN A 217 12.10 -9.16 -1.75
N GLY A 218 11.30 -10.01 -2.39
CA GLY A 218 11.79 -11.18 -3.12
C GLY A 218 12.10 -12.40 -2.26
N VAL A 219 12.11 -12.30 -0.94
CA VAL A 219 12.32 -13.41 -0.02
C VAL A 219 10.99 -14.11 0.26
N GLN A 220 10.92 -15.42 0.03
CA GLN A 220 9.73 -16.22 0.36
C GLN A 220 9.61 -16.37 1.87
N ILE A 221 8.47 -15.93 2.43
CA ILE A 221 8.22 -15.99 3.87
C ILE A 221 7.16 -17.01 4.27
N ILE A 222 6.21 -17.31 3.37
CA ILE A 222 5.17 -18.32 3.59
C ILE A 222 4.96 -19.12 2.30
N GLN A 223 4.69 -20.42 2.48
CA GLN A 223 4.14 -21.28 1.44
C GLN A 223 3.13 -22.23 2.07
N LEU A 224 1.98 -22.41 1.42
CA LEU A 224 0.97 -23.38 1.81
C LEU A 224 0.24 -23.92 0.58
N SER A 225 -0.59 -24.94 0.76
CA SER A 225 -1.42 -25.53 -0.30
C SER A 225 -2.90 -25.43 0.09
N ASP A 226 -3.70 -24.89 -0.82
CA ASP A 226 -5.17 -24.89 -0.74
C ASP A 226 -5.75 -24.96 -2.16
N ASP A 227 -6.82 -25.68 -2.36
CA ASP A 227 -7.44 -25.89 -3.68
C ASP A 227 -8.94 -25.53 -3.71
N ARG A 228 -9.41 -24.81 -2.67
CA ARG A 228 -10.83 -24.46 -2.54
C ARG A 228 -11.36 -23.63 -3.69
N PHE A 229 -10.56 -22.65 -4.15
CA PHE A 229 -10.91 -21.79 -5.28
C PHE A 229 -9.93 -21.97 -6.44
N ALA A 230 -10.45 -22.43 -7.58
CA ALA A 230 -9.64 -22.64 -8.78
C ALA A 230 -9.55 -21.40 -9.67
N SER A 231 -10.44 -20.42 -9.51
CA SER A 231 -10.55 -19.23 -10.36
C SER A 231 -11.04 -18.03 -9.56
N GLY A 232 -11.03 -16.88 -10.19
CA GLY A 232 -11.43 -15.58 -9.65
C GLY A 232 -10.44 -14.51 -10.08
N ASN A 233 -10.52 -13.33 -9.49
CA ASN A 233 -9.79 -12.14 -9.90
C ASN A 233 -8.72 -11.77 -8.90
N PRO A 234 -7.59 -11.20 -9.32
CA PRO A 234 -6.62 -10.59 -8.42
C PRO A 234 -7.13 -9.22 -7.94
N GLY A 235 -6.60 -8.76 -6.83
CA GLY A 235 -6.98 -7.48 -6.26
C GLY A 235 -6.13 -7.06 -5.08
N MET A 236 -6.61 -6.05 -4.39
CA MET A 236 -5.99 -5.46 -3.20
C MET A 236 -7.03 -5.14 -2.14
N GLY A 237 -6.56 -4.99 -0.91
CA GLY A 237 -7.37 -4.53 0.20
C GLY A 237 -6.56 -3.80 1.26
N TYR A 238 -7.28 -3.21 2.21
CA TYR A 238 -6.72 -2.44 3.33
C TYR A 238 -7.63 -2.60 4.53
N TYR A 239 -7.02 -2.81 5.70
CA TYR A 239 -7.75 -2.86 6.96
C TYR A 239 -7.17 -1.89 7.98
N LEU A 240 -8.05 -1.22 8.71
CA LEU A 240 -7.68 -0.33 9.79
C LEU A 240 -8.50 -0.64 11.05
N ALA A 241 -7.83 -0.98 12.13
CA ALA A 241 -8.43 -1.02 13.46
C ALA A 241 -7.55 -0.32 14.49
N GLY A 242 -8.18 0.17 15.55
CA GLY A 242 -7.53 0.91 16.62
C GLY A 242 -7.82 2.40 16.59
N ALA A 243 -7.80 3.03 17.78
CA ALA A 243 -8.33 4.38 18.00
C ALA A 243 -7.53 5.50 17.32
N THR A 244 -6.24 5.29 17.07
CA THR A 244 -5.31 6.31 16.58
C THR A 244 -4.82 6.09 15.15
N GLY A 245 -5.27 5.04 14.50
CA GLY A 245 -4.88 4.74 13.12
C GLY A 245 -5.49 5.73 12.13
N VAL A 246 -4.75 6.01 11.06
CA VAL A 246 -5.16 6.91 9.98
C VAL A 246 -5.10 6.15 8.66
N ILE A 247 -6.26 5.94 8.03
CA ILE A 247 -6.36 5.15 6.80
C ILE A 247 -5.51 5.69 5.63
N GLY A 248 -5.21 6.98 5.62
CA GLY A 248 -4.36 7.62 4.62
C GLY A 248 -2.85 7.46 4.86
N ASP A 249 -2.43 6.84 5.96
CA ASP A 249 -1.02 6.68 6.32
C ASP A 249 -0.40 5.41 5.72
N PHE A 250 -1.21 4.47 5.23
CA PHE A 250 -0.73 3.22 4.65
C PHE A 250 -1.53 2.80 3.41
N GLY A 251 -0.90 2.03 2.54
CA GLY A 251 -1.48 1.53 1.30
C GLY A 251 -0.42 1.13 0.30
N PHE A 252 -0.72 1.24 -1.01
CA PHE A 252 0.20 0.88 -2.10
C PHE A 252 0.54 2.07 -2.97
N SER A 253 1.82 2.20 -3.35
CA SER A 253 2.30 3.17 -4.34
C SER A 253 2.34 2.61 -5.77
N SER A 254 2.33 1.28 -5.91
CA SER A 254 2.20 0.58 -7.19
C SER A 254 1.54 -0.78 -7.00
N PHE A 255 0.90 -1.28 -8.07
CA PHE A 255 0.26 -2.59 -8.08
C PHE A 255 0.44 -3.24 -9.45
N THR A 256 0.72 -4.53 -9.45
CA THR A 256 0.84 -5.35 -10.66
C THR A 256 0.15 -6.69 -10.45
N ALA A 257 -0.65 -7.12 -11.42
CA ALA A 257 -1.24 -8.45 -11.47
C ALA A 257 -0.90 -9.13 -12.80
N THR A 258 -0.60 -10.40 -12.74
CA THR A 258 -0.34 -11.25 -13.91
C THR A 258 -1.03 -12.59 -13.73
N ASP A 259 -1.39 -13.23 -14.83
CA ASP A 259 -1.89 -14.60 -14.85
C ASP A 259 -1.19 -15.43 -15.94
N ARG A 260 -1.36 -16.77 -15.86
CA ARG A 260 -0.85 -17.75 -16.83
C ARG A 260 -1.84 -18.90 -16.98
#